data_247c5fda6225ceed7f94766f8aee2c8f
#
_entry.id   247c5fda6225ceed7f94766f8aee2c8f
#
_cell.length_a   1.000
_cell.length_b   1.000
_cell.length_c   1.000
_cell.angle_alpha   90.00
_cell.angle_beta   90.00
_cell.angle_gamma   90.00
#
_symmetry.space_group_name_H-M   'P 1'
#
loop_
_entity.id
_entity.type
_entity.pdbx_description
1 polymer ?
#
loop_
_entity_poly.entity_id
_entity_poly.type
_entity_poly.pdbx_seq_one_letter_code
_entity_poly.pdbx_strand_id
1 'polypeptide(L)'
;MPVHGDNRGWFKENYQKEKMEALGLPSFDIVQNNISFNDKAGATRGLHAEPWNKFISTANGRVFGAWCDLRQGDSFGQVFTHEINPGTAIFVPNGVANGFQTLDDNVAYTYLVDAHWSPDAKYTFVNLFDPALGIDWPINKDQAIISEKDAAHPLLANVIPMEV
;
A
#
# COMPACT_ATOMS: atom_id res chain seq x y z
N MET A 1 7.35 -12.86 6.77
CA MET A 1 7.13 -12.97 8.24
C MET A 1 6.59 -14.35 8.57
N PRO A 2 7.10 -15.07 9.57
CA PRO A 2 6.55 -16.37 9.98
C PRO A 2 5.11 -16.25 10.48
N VAL A 3 4.25 -17.15 10.03
CA VAL A 3 2.86 -17.31 10.49
C VAL A 3 2.75 -18.70 11.14
N HIS A 4 2.37 -18.74 12.40
CA HIS A 4 2.28 -19.95 13.20
C HIS A 4 0.81 -20.31 13.44
N GLY A 5 0.33 -21.42 12.84
CA GLY A 5 -1.05 -21.87 12.92
C GLY A 5 -1.26 -23.04 13.86
N ASP A 6 -2.43 -23.12 14.51
CA ASP A 6 -2.95 -24.27 15.25
C ASP A 6 -4.49 -24.39 15.09
N ASN A 7 -5.14 -25.27 15.84
CA ASN A 7 -6.58 -25.49 15.76
C ASN A 7 -7.45 -24.30 16.21
N ARG A 8 -6.87 -23.23 16.74
CA ARG A 8 -7.56 -21.99 17.15
C ARG A 8 -7.42 -20.88 16.11
N GLY A 9 -6.49 -21.03 15.13
CA GLY A 9 -6.17 -20.02 14.13
C GLY A 9 -4.66 -19.85 13.96
N TRP A 10 -4.19 -18.60 13.83
CA TRP A 10 -2.77 -18.33 13.65
C TRP A 10 -2.30 -17.09 14.44
N PHE A 11 -1.00 -17.06 14.68
CA PHE A 11 -0.27 -15.97 15.31
C PHE A 11 0.91 -15.55 14.44
N LYS A 12 1.21 -14.26 14.36
CA LYS A 12 2.45 -13.72 13.81
C LYS A 12 2.94 -12.51 14.60
N GLU A 13 4.23 -12.30 14.61
CA GLU A 13 4.79 -11.00 14.97
C GLU A 13 4.65 -10.08 13.76
N ASN A 14 3.63 -9.21 13.77
CA ASN A 14 3.35 -8.34 12.61
C ASN A 14 4.45 -7.28 12.39
N TYR A 15 5.09 -6.86 13.46
CA TYR A 15 6.28 -6.01 13.45
C TYR A 15 7.16 -6.30 14.66
N GLN A 16 8.44 -6.48 14.41
CA GLN A 16 9.46 -6.61 15.46
C GLN A 16 10.72 -5.91 14.95
N LYS A 17 11.02 -4.73 15.56
CA LYS A 17 12.03 -3.79 15.05
C LYS A 17 13.37 -4.45 14.75
N GLU A 18 13.96 -5.13 15.73
CA GLU A 18 15.30 -5.74 15.59
C GLU A 18 15.35 -6.78 14.45
N LYS A 19 14.31 -7.63 14.34
CA LYS A 19 14.23 -8.64 13.28
C LYS A 19 14.07 -8.00 11.91
N MET A 20 13.27 -6.95 11.79
CA MET A 20 13.04 -6.26 10.53
C MET A 20 14.29 -5.49 10.08
N GLU A 21 14.96 -4.80 11.00
CA GLU A 21 16.24 -4.11 10.71
C GLU A 21 17.34 -5.11 10.31
N ALA A 22 17.40 -6.27 10.94
CA ALA A 22 18.33 -7.35 10.57
C ALA A 22 18.04 -7.92 9.17
N LEU A 23 16.80 -7.80 8.66
CA LEU A 23 16.40 -8.16 7.29
C LEU A 23 16.57 -7.01 6.28
N GLY A 24 17.10 -5.87 6.71
CA GLY A 24 17.38 -4.71 5.85
C GLY A 24 16.29 -3.65 5.83
N LEU A 25 15.27 -3.72 6.71
CA LEU A 25 14.33 -2.63 6.85
C LEU A 25 15.07 -1.37 7.34
N PRO A 26 14.93 -0.22 6.67
CA PRO A 26 15.45 1.03 7.20
C PRO A 26 14.87 1.33 8.59
N SER A 27 15.68 1.86 9.48
CA SER A 27 15.17 2.33 10.77
C SER A 27 14.23 3.52 10.54
N PHE A 28 13.01 3.45 11.09
CA PHE A 28 12.06 4.55 11.11
C PHE A 28 11.25 4.52 12.40
N ASP A 29 10.87 5.69 12.91
CA ASP A 29 10.16 5.82 14.17
C ASP A 29 8.64 5.72 13.95
N ILE A 30 8.06 4.61 14.38
CA ILE A 30 6.63 4.35 14.22
C ILE A 30 5.86 5.21 15.23
N VAL A 31 4.96 6.05 14.73
CA VAL A 31 4.12 6.94 15.54
C VAL A 31 2.62 6.65 15.41
N GLN A 32 2.19 5.96 14.32
CA GLN A 32 0.79 5.66 14.10
C GLN A 32 0.62 4.31 13.41
N ASN A 33 -0.39 3.55 13.84
CA ASN A 33 -0.85 2.34 13.17
C ASN A 33 -2.26 2.54 12.63
N ASN A 34 -2.48 2.16 11.37
CA ASN A 34 -3.77 2.24 10.71
C ASN A 34 -4.23 0.84 10.26
N ILE A 35 -5.53 0.62 10.27
CA ILE A 35 -6.16 -0.57 9.72
C ILE A 35 -7.26 -0.15 8.75
N SER A 36 -7.22 -0.69 7.53
CA SER A 36 -8.31 -0.60 6.56
C SER A 36 -8.97 -1.97 6.48
N PHE A 37 -10.20 -2.07 6.98
CA PHE A 37 -11.02 -3.27 6.83
C PHE A 37 -11.85 -3.17 5.56
N ASN A 38 -11.91 -4.26 4.78
CA ASN A 38 -12.56 -4.31 3.48
C ASN A 38 -13.42 -5.57 3.41
N ASP A 39 -14.75 -5.39 3.36
CA ASP A 39 -15.72 -6.49 3.46
C ASP A 39 -15.68 -7.43 2.25
N LYS A 40 -15.37 -6.93 1.05
CA LYS A 40 -15.48 -7.66 -0.21
C LYS A 40 -14.16 -7.69 -0.99
N ALA A 41 -13.97 -8.79 -1.71
CA ALA A 41 -12.98 -8.85 -2.78
C ALA A 41 -13.28 -7.79 -3.84
N GLY A 42 -12.22 -7.23 -4.46
CA GLY A 42 -12.33 -6.16 -5.44
C GLY A 42 -12.34 -4.75 -4.86
N ALA A 43 -12.33 -4.57 -3.53
CA ALA A 43 -12.13 -3.24 -2.95
C ALA A 43 -10.73 -2.73 -3.34
N THR A 44 -10.73 -1.65 -4.13
CA THR A 44 -9.50 -1.10 -4.73
C THR A 44 -9.31 0.33 -4.25
N ARG A 45 -8.13 0.61 -3.65
CA ARG A 45 -7.80 1.90 -3.04
C ARG A 45 -6.43 2.37 -3.51
N GLY A 46 -6.27 3.66 -3.74
CA GLY A 46 -4.99 4.26 -4.14
C GLY A 46 -5.08 5.06 -5.44
N LEU A 47 -3.98 5.26 -6.16
CA LEU A 47 -2.62 5.23 -5.65
C LEU A 47 -2.31 6.52 -4.92
N HIS A 48 -1.89 6.44 -3.67
CA HIS A 48 -1.64 7.60 -2.82
C HIS A 48 -0.17 7.65 -2.40
N ALA A 49 0.54 8.71 -2.74
CA ALA A 49 1.85 9.04 -2.21
C ALA A 49 1.71 10.04 -1.07
N GLU A 50 2.31 9.73 0.05
CA GLU A 50 2.32 10.58 1.23
C GLU A 50 3.76 10.95 1.61
N PRO A 51 3.95 12.04 2.38
CA PRO A 51 5.27 12.52 2.80
C PRO A 51 5.80 11.77 4.04
N TRP A 52 5.52 10.47 4.17
CA TRP A 52 5.99 9.59 5.24
C TRP A 52 6.22 8.17 4.75
N ASN A 53 7.02 7.44 5.50
CA ASN A 53 7.28 6.04 5.24
C ASN A 53 6.16 5.15 5.78
N LYS A 54 5.96 3.99 5.15
CA LYS A 54 4.99 2.99 5.58
C LYS A 54 5.61 1.61 5.66
N PHE A 55 5.20 0.85 6.66
CA PHE A 55 5.40 -0.59 6.70
C PHE A 55 4.04 -1.27 6.62
N ILE A 56 3.79 -1.91 5.49
CA ILE A 56 2.48 -2.44 5.09
C ILE A 56 2.46 -3.94 5.26
N SER A 57 1.34 -4.48 5.76
CA SER A 57 1.07 -5.92 5.82
C SER A 57 -0.44 -6.18 5.80
N THR A 58 -0.85 -7.45 5.74
CA THR A 58 -2.24 -7.83 6.02
C THR A 58 -2.33 -8.56 7.36
N ALA A 59 -3.31 -8.17 8.18
CA ALA A 59 -3.67 -8.92 9.37
C ALA A 59 -4.60 -10.09 9.04
N ASN A 60 -5.38 -10.01 7.97
CA ASN A 60 -6.20 -11.08 7.44
C ASN A 60 -6.43 -10.90 5.94
N GLY A 61 -6.50 -12.02 5.21
CA GLY A 61 -6.76 -12.05 3.77
C GLY A 61 -5.56 -11.61 2.91
N ARG A 62 -5.77 -11.56 1.60
CA ARG A 62 -4.76 -11.24 0.60
C ARG A 62 -5.15 -10.00 -0.19
N VAL A 63 -4.14 -9.24 -0.60
CA VAL A 63 -4.31 -8.13 -1.53
C VAL A 63 -3.27 -8.20 -2.64
N PHE A 64 -3.64 -7.73 -3.81
CA PHE A 64 -2.69 -7.35 -4.86
C PHE A 64 -2.29 -5.91 -4.60
N GLY A 65 -1.03 -5.68 -4.27
CA GLY A 65 -0.47 -4.35 -4.02
C GLY A 65 0.20 -3.79 -5.28
N ALA A 66 0.08 -2.49 -5.47
CA ALA A 66 0.76 -1.75 -6.52
C ALA A 66 1.40 -0.48 -5.97
N TRP A 67 2.62 -0.20 -6.41
CA TRP A 67 3.40 0.97 -6.01
C TRP A 67 3.91 1.68 -7.25
N CYS A 68 3.85 3.01 -7.24
CA CYS A 68 4.38 3.86 -8.29
C CYS A 68 5.28 4.93 -7.68
N ASP A 69 6.51 5.05 -8.14
CA ASP A 69 7.40 6.10 -7.65
C ASP A 69 6.95 7.45 -8.23
N LEU A 70 6.49 8.35 -7.36
CA LEU A 70 6.08 9.71 -7.73
C LEU A 70 7.07 10.78 -7.26
N ARG A 71 8.25 10.38 -6.80
CA ARG A 71 9.33 11.31 -6.43
C ARG A 71 9.96 11.91 -7.68
N GLN A 72 10.43 13.13 -7.56
CA GLN A 72 11.21 13.76 -8.62
C GLN A 72 12.52 12.98 -8.84
N GLY A 73 12.80 12.59 -10.09
CA GLY A 73 14.02 11.89 -10.48
C GLY A 73 13.80 10.84 -11.56
N ASP A 74 14.84 10.04 -11.83
CA ASP A 74 14.87 9.06 -12.93
C ASP A 74 13.92 7.87 -12.72
N SER A 75 13.47 7.64 -11.49
CA SER A 75 12.52 6.57 -11.15
C SER A 75 11.05 7.00 -11.22
N PHE A 76 10.75 8.27 -11.53
CA PHE A 76 9.37 8.76 -11.63
C PHE A 76 8.55 7.91 -12.59
N GLY A 77 7.41 7.42 -12.13
CA GLY A 77 6.50 6.56 -12.90
C GLY A 77 6.88 5.08 -12.91
N GLN A 78 8.01 4.67 -12.31
CA GLN A 78 8.33 3.24 -12.18
C GLN A 78 7.32 2.54 -11.29
N VAL A 79 6.87 1.35 -11.72
CA VAL A 79 5.83 0.57 -11.04
C VAL A 79 6.40 -0.75 -10.53
N PHE A 80 5.98 -1.12 -9.33
CA PHE A 80 6.19 -2.44 -8.73
C PHE A 80 4.84 -3.00 -8.28
N THR A 81 4.61 -4.29 -8.47
CA THR A 81 3.41 -4.98 -8.01
C THR A 81 3.78 -6.26 -7.27
N HIS A 82 3.01 -6.60 -6.24
CA HIS A 82 3.22 -7.84 -5.49
C HIS A 82 1.95 -8.24 -4.73
N GLU A 83 1.69 -9.54 -4.61
CA GLU A 83 0.64 -10.06 -3.72
C GLU A 83 1.12 -10.01 -2.27
N ILE A 84 0.32 -9.41 -1.38
CA ILE A 84 0.55 -9.38 0.06
C ILE A 84 -0.44 -10.35 0.72
N ASN A 85 0.09 -11.24 1.53
CA ASN A 85 -0.63 -12.14 2.41
C ASN A 85 -0.11 -11.99 3.85
N PRO A 86 -0.68 -12.67 4.87
CA PRO A 86 -0.21 -12.52 6.25
C PRO A 86 1.28 -12.79 6.49
N GLY A 87 1.96 -13.53 5.61
CA GLY A 87 3.40 -13.78 5.67
C GLY A 87 4.28 -12.69 5.04
N THR A 88 3.69 -11.70 4.37
CA THR A 88 4.39 -10.67 3.59
C THR A 88 4.27 -9.28 4.22
N ALA A 89 5.35 -8.51 4.17
CA ALA A 89 5.32 -7.09 4.46
C ALA A 89 6.14 -6.30 3.43
N ILE A 90 5.73 -5.07 3.17
CA ILE A 90 6.37 -4.16 2.21
C ILE A 90 6.69 -2.86 2.92
N PHE A 91 7.94 -2.41 2.79
CA PHE A 91 8.32 -1.05 3.16
C PHE A 91 8.13 -0.11 1.97
N VAL A 92 7.41 0.96 2.17
CA VAL A 92 7.13 1.98 1.15
C VAL A 92 7.74 3.29 1.60
N PRO A 93 8.78 3.78 0.93
CA PRO A 93 9.37 5.09 1.22
C PRO A 93 8.38 6.23 0.98
N ASN A 94 8.58 7.36 1.65
CA ASN A 94 7.85 8.60 1.36
C ASN A 94 7.94 8.94 -0.14
N GLY A 95 6.86 9.51 -0.68
CA GLY A 95 6.75 9.89 -2.10
C GLY A 95 6.52 8.72 -3.06
N VAL A 96 6.56 7.47 -2.61
CA VAL A 96 6.13 6.31 -3.40
C VAL A 96 4.64 6.09 -3.17
N ALA A 97 3.85 6.24 -4.23
CA ALA A 97 2.42 5.99 -4.18
C ALA A 97 2.14 4.51 -3.96
N ASN A 98 1.21 4.20 -3.07
CA ASN A 98 0.74 2.84 -2.87
C ASN A 98 -0.77 2.71 -3.09
N GLY A 99 -1.17 1.57 -3.60
CA GLY A 99 -2.55 1.14 -3.67
C GLY A 99 -2.65 -0.37 -3.56
N PHE A 100 -3.87 -0.85 -3.41
CA PHE A 100 -4.13 -2.28 -3.35
C PHE A 100 -5.53 -2.62 -3.85
N GLN A 101 -5.69 -3.87 -4.24
CA GLN A 101 -6.98 -4.50 -4.55
C GLN A 101 -7.13 -5.75 -3.70
N THR A 102 -8.24 -5.89 -2.97
CA THR A 102 -8.51 -7.09 -2.15
C THR A 102 -8.82 -8.28 -3.03
N LEU A 103 -8.19 -9.43 -2.72
CA LEU A 103 -8.38 -10.69 -3.43
C LEU A 103 -9.37 -11.62 -2.71
N ASP A 104 -9.58 -11.38 -1.42
CA ASP A 104 -10.47 -12.13 -0.55
C ASP A 104 -11.53 -11.20 0.06
N ASP A 105 -12.61 -11.78 0.61
CA ASP A 105 -13.54 -11.07 1.49
C ASP A 105 -12.92 -10.88 2.89
N ASN A 106 -13.37 -9.87 3.63
CA ASN A 106 -12.96 -9.56 5.01
C ASN A 106 -11.45 -9.34 5.18
N VAL A 107 -10.84 -8.62 4.26
CA VAL A 107 -9.41 -8.29 4.32
C VAL A 107 -9.14 -7.17 5.32
N ALA A 108 -8.23 -7.42 6.26
CA ALA A 108 -7.69 -6.42 7.17
C ALA A 108 -6.27 -6.01 6.73
N TYR A 109 -6.18 -4.90 6.00
CA TYR A 109 -4.95 -4.28 5.55
C TYR A 109 -4.44 -3.30 6.62
N THR A 110 -3.21 -3.47 7.08
CA THR A 110 -2.63 -2.67 8.15
C THR A 110 -1.32 -2.04 7.72
N TYR A 111 -1.05 -0.84 8.23
CA TYR A 111 0.21 -0.15 7.99
C TYR A 111 0.64 0.72 9.16
N LEU A 112 1.94 0.68 9.43
CA LEU A 112 2.64 1.51 10.40
C LEU A 112 3.26 2.69 9.65
N VAL A 113 3.25 3.87 10.25
CA VAL A 113 3.81 5.10 9.66
C VAL A 113 4.64 5.89 10.67
N ASP A 114 5.59 6.67 10.17
CA ASP A 114 6.51 7.51 10.94
C ASP A 114 6.06 8.98 11.04
N ALA A 115 4.82 9.27 10.66
CA ALA A 115 4.19 10.57 10.87
C ALA A 115 2.73 10.43 11.27
N HIS A 116 2.20 11.41 12.00
CA HIS A 116 0.77 11.50 12.23
C HIS A 116 0.05 11.93 10.97
N TRP A 117 -1.08 11.31 10.69
CA TRP A 117 -1.95 11.74 9.61
C TRP A 117 -2.37 13.21 9.78
N SER A 118 -2.33 13.97 8.69
CA SER A 118 -2.81 15.34 8.66
C SER A 118 -3.55 15.59 7.34
N PRO A 119 -4.71 16.26 7.37
CA PRO A 119 -5.41 16.65 6.14
C PRO A 119 -4.63 17.69 5.31
N ASP A 120 -3.69 18.40 5.94
CA ASP A 120 -2.89 19.48 5.32
C ASP A 120 -1.54 18.94 4.79
N ALA A 121 -1.29 17.64 4.91
CA ALA A 121 -0.07 17.03 4.37
C ALA A 121 -0.04 17.10 2.84
N LYS A 122 1.16 17.21 2.27
CA LYS A 122 1.34 17.24 0.82
C LYS A 122 1.18 15.83 0.25
N TYR A 123 -0.01 15.53 -0.23
CA TYR A 123 -0.31 14.29 -0.93
C TYR A 123 -0.12 14.45 -2.43
N THR A 124 0.33 13.37 -3.08
CA THR A 124 0.29 13.23 -4.53
C THR A 124 -0.45 11.93 -4.89
N PHE A 125 -1.23 11.99 -5.95
CA PHE A 125 -2.10 10.90 -6.37
C PHE A 125 -1.88 10.57 -7.83
N VAL A 126 -2.11 9.30 -8.21
CA VAL A 126 -2.19 8.89 -9.60
C VAL A 126 -3.32 7.89 -9.78
N ASN A 127 -3.99 7.92 -10.93
CA ASN A 127 -5.13 7.07 -11.21
C ASN A 127 -4.73 5.59 -11.23
N LEU A 128 -5.45 4.76 -10.47
CA LEU A 128 -5.26 3.31 -10.36
C LEU A 128 -5.23 2.58 -11.73
N PHE A 129 -6.04 3.04 -12.67
CA PHE A 129 -6.27 2.41 -13.96
C PHE A 129 -5.67 3.23 -15.12
N ASP A 130 -4.66 4.06 -14.83
CA ASP A 130 -3.91 4.72 -15.90
C ASP A 130 -3.17 3.67 -16.73
N PRO A 131 -3.43 3.58 -18.05
CA PRO A 131 -2.73 2.64 -18.91
C PRO A 131 -1.20 2.82 -18.93
N ALA A 132 -0.72 4.03 -18.66
CA ALA A 132 0.71 4.32 -18.61
C ALA A 132 1.44 3.61 -17.47
N LEU A 133 0.71 3.19 -16.41
CA LEU A 133 1.28 2.43 -15.29
C LEU A 133 1.47 0.95 -15.61
N GLY A 134 0.75 0.39 -16.60
CA GLY A 134 0.83 -1.02 -16.98
C GLY A 134 0.50 -1.99 -15.83
N ILE A 135 -0.38 -1.62 -14.91
CA ILE A 135 -0.78 -2.47 -13.77
C ILE A 135 -1.85 -3.45 -14.23
N ASP A 136 -1.53 -4.74 -14.18
CA ASP A 136 -2.47 -5.84 -14.46
C ASP A 136 -3.27 -6.18 -13.20
N TRP A 137 -4.29 -5.39 -12.90
CA TRP A 137 -5.18 -5.62 -11.75
C TRP A 137 -5.94 -6.94 -11.91
N PRO A 138 -5.92 -7.85 -10.88
CA PRO A 138 -6.59 -9.16 -10.96
C PRO A 138 -8.09 -9.08 -11.18
N ILE A 139 -8.75 -8.04 -10.65
CA ILE A 139 -10.18 -7.78 -10.84
C ILE A 139 -10.29 -6.51 -11.71
N ASN A 140 -10.98 -6.65 -12.84
CA ASN A 140 -11.13 -5.58 -13.81
C ASN A 140 -11.81 -4.33 -13.23
N LYS A 141 -11.51 -3.17 -13.79
CA LYS A 141 -12.04 -1.87 -13.38
C LYS A 141 -13.57 -1.87 -13.21
N ASP A 142 -14.28 -2.51 -14.13
CA ASP A 142 -15.77 -2.53 -14.13
C ASP A 142 -16.38 -3.38 -13.00
N GLN A 143 -15.57 -4.23 -12.38
CA GLN A 143 -15.95 -5.10 -11.25
C GLN A 143 -15.32 -4.64 -9.94
N ALA A 144 -14.35 -3.72 -9.98
CA ALA A 144 -13.66 -3.20 -8.82
C ALA A 144 -14.57 -2.23 -8.02
N ILE A 145 -14.47 -2.30 -6.71
CA ILE A 145 -15.16 -1.40 -5.78
C ILE A 145 -14.21 -0.23 -5.46
N ILE A 146 -14.47 0.93 -6.04
CA ILE A 146 -13.58 2.09 -5.97
C ILE A 146 -14.35 3.30 -5.47
N SER A 147 -13.73 4.16 -4.66
CA SER A 147 -14.31 5.43 -4.28
C SER A 147 -14.32 6.42 -5.46
N GLU A 148 -15.30 7.33 -5.50
CA GLU A 148 -15.35 8.41 -6.50
C GLU A 148 -14.07 9.25 -6.48
N LYS A 149 -13.50 9.47 -5.30
CA LYS A 149 -12.25 10.21 -5.11
C LYS A 149 -11.07 9.51 -5.80
N ASP A 150 -10.90 8.22 -5.56
CA ASP A 150 -9.79 7.47 -6.16
C ASP A 150 -9.96 7.31 -7.69
N ALA A 151 -11.21 7.17 -8.15
CA ALA A 151 -11.51 7.14 -9.58
C ALA A 151 -11.19 8.46 -10.31
N ALA A 152 -11.23 9.58 -9.59
CA ALA A 152 -10.98 10.94 -10.12
C ALA A 152 -9.51 11.37 -10.06
N HIS A 153 -8.59 10.56 -9.57
CA HIS A 153 -7.17 10.90 -9.51
C HIS A 153 -6.59 11.17 -10.92
N PRO A 154 -5.58 12.06 -11.02
CA PRO A 154 -4.99 12.43 -12.31
C PRO A 154 -4.26 11.25 -12.95
N LEU A 155 -4.16 11.25 -14.28
CA LEU A 155 -3.26 10.36 -15.01
C LEU A 155 -1.80 10.76 -14.75
N LEU A 156 -0.87 9.82 -14.85
CA LEU A 156 0.57 10.01 -14.58
C LEU A 156 1.15 11.20 -15.34
N ALA A 157 0.72 11.40 -16.59
CA ALA A 157 1.15 12.53 -17.42
C ALA A 157 0.79 13.92 -16.83
N ASN A 158 -0.15 13.98 -15.89
CA ASN A 158 -0.61 15.21 -15.24
C ASN A 158 -0.19 15.29 -13.77
N VAL A 159 0.59 14.31 -13.28
CA VAL A 159 1.08 14.29 -11.90
C VAL A 159 2.29 15.20 -11.76
N ILE A 160 2.28 16.07 -10.76
CA ILE A 160 3.45 16.84 -10.37
C ILE A 160 4.29 15.97 -9.43
N PRO A 161 5.57 15.67 -9.77
CA PRO A 161 6.44 14.87 -8.91
C PRO A 161 6.59 15.45 -7.50
N MET A 162 6.69 14.56 -6.51
CA MET A 162 6.96 14.96 -5.13
C MET A 162 8.44 15.29 -4.93
N GLU A 163 8.69 16.43 -4.30
CA GLU A 163 9.98 16.74 -3.68
C GLU A 163 10.02 16.07 -2.30
N VAL A 164 10.99 15.19 -2.06
CA VAL A 164 11.17 14.39 -0.83
C VAL A 164 12.56 14.58 -0.24
#